data_122f1240cc827bec6cc50af9ea6d16f0
#
_entry.id   122f1240cc827bec6cc50af9ea6d16f0
#
_cell.length_a   1.000
_cell.length_b   1.000
_cell.length_c   1.000
_cell.angle_alpha   90.00
_cell.angle_beta   90.00
_cell.angle_gamma   90.00
#
_symmetry.space_group_name_H-M   'P 1'
#
loop_
_entity.id
_entity.type
_entity.pdbx_description
1 polymer ?
#
loop_
_entity_poly.entity_id
_entity_poly.type
_entity_poly.pdbx_seq_one_letter_code
_entity_poly.pdbx_strand_id
1 'polypeptide(L)'
;MISAQDLIEKITSAATCDDCIVVVRDKTQANLRWAGSTLTTNGVIQERSVTVIAFVSVNGAMASGGVTRTDVSIADVPALLDAAIAAAKAAGPADDYAPLATNVSIGNWSAEHVPTGPEVFAKFAPALGDMFSRSVADKIELFGYSEHTNETTWVGSKGGLRLRKDSPVGRVEMTGKSHERTRSTWAGVETRDFTDVSVADIDAQIRQRLTWQGTKVDLPAGRYDTILPSGSVADLFTYMMWVSTARDAHEGQSVFSKKGGGTRIGEKLSNISLQFFSDPDFKQLPASNFVSAAVSSPFSSVFDNGQPIKRVDWLKDGVLQSLIQTRASAKLTSLDFTPLGENLVMSVDGASGSLEDLVKKVDNGLLLTTLWYIRMVDPNSLLLTGLTRDGVYHVKGGEVVGATNNFRWNDSPVSALSRIAHAGATEWTQPREWAGDMSNMAMPALVINDFNMS
;
A
#
# COMPACT_ATOMS: atom_id res chain seq x y z
N MET A 1 17.52 23.61 13.91
CA MET A 1 17.10 22.29 14.42
C MET A 1 18.31 21.38 14.34
N ILE A 2 18.54 20.49 15.34
CA ILE A 2 19.65 19.52 15.29
C ILE A 2 19.45 18.58 14.09
N SER A 3 20.53 18.12 13.44
CA SER A 3 20.42 17.11 12.37
C SER A 3 19.88 15.78 12.91
N ALA A 4 19.24 14.98 12.06
CA ALA A 4 18.75 13.64 12.44
C ALA A 4 19.92 12.76 12.92
N GLN A 5 21.04 12.82 12.21
CA GLN A 5 22.25 12.08 12.49
C GLN A 5 22.83 12.44 13.86
N ASP A 6 23.00 13.74 14.14
CA ASP A 6 23.54 14.21 15.43
C ASP A 6 22.60 13.82 16.59
N LEU A 7 21.29 13.89 16.38
CA LEU A 7 20.31 13.46 17.38
C LEU A 7 20.43 11.97 17.67
N ILE A 8 20.56 11.14 16.65
CA ILE A 8 20.76 9.69 16.78
C ILE A 8 22.06 9.41 17.56
N GLU A 9 23.17 10.06 17.19
CA GLU A 9 24.46 9.88 17.87
C GLU A 9 24.36 10.28 19.35
N LYS A 10 23.67 11.38 19.67
CA LYS A 10 23.45 11.81 21.06
C LYS A 10 22.64 10.80 21.86
N ILE A 11 21.55 10.29 21.29
CA ILE A 11 20.67 9.31 21.96
C ILE A 11 21.42 7.99 22.17
N THR A 12 22.05 7.45 21.12
CA THR A 12 22.75 6.16 21.21
C THR A 12 23.95 6.20 22.15
N SER A 13 24.69 7.33 22.18
CA SER A 13 25.82 7.52 23.11
C SER A 13 25.39 7.70 24.58
N ALA A 14 24.21 8.26 24.83
CA ALA A 14 23.66 8.44 26.18
C ALA A 14 22.92 7.19 26.70
N ALA A 15 22.61 6.22 25.81
CA ALA A 15 21.82 5.04 26.17
C ALA A 15 22.56 4.11 27.16
N THR A 16 21.93 3.86 28.31
CA THR A 16 22.44 2.98 29.38
C THR A 16 21.90 1.56 29.33
N CYS A 17 20.92 1.28 28.44
CA CYS A 17 20.37 -0.06 28.18
C CYS A 17 21.36 -0.94 27.40
N ASP A 18 21.04 -2.24 27.28
CA ASP A 18 21.90 -3.23 26.61
C ASP A 18 22.14 -2.85 25.16
N ASP A 19 21.07 -2.46 24.42
CA ASP A 19 21.17 -1.84 23.10
C ASP A 19 20.04 -0.80 22.92
N CYS A 20 20.20 0.06 21.93
CA CYS A 20 19.25 1.10 21.58
C CYS A 20 19.22 1.32 20.07
N ILE A 21 18.03 1.29 19.49
CA ILE A 21 17.79 1.70 18.11
C ILE A 21 17.00 3.00 18.11
N VAL A 22 17.40 3.93 17.26
CA VAL A 22 16.73 5.22 17.06
C VAL A 22 16.30 5.33 15.61
N VAL A 23 15.02 5.59 15.40
CA VAL A 23 14.44 5.88 14.08
C VAL A 23 14.03 7.35 14.07
N VAL A 24 14.61 8.13 13.17
CA VAL A 24 14.22 9.52 12.91
C VAL A 24 13.59 9.59 11.53
N ARG A 25 12.41 10.20 11.44
CA ARG A 25 11.73 10.46 10.17
C ARG A 25 11.49 11.95 10.02
N ASP A 26 12.03 12.53 8.96
CA ASP A 26 11.72 13.88 8.49
C ASP A 26 10.75 13.76 7.31
N LYS A 27 9.58 14.32 7.47
CA LYS A 27 8.52 14.30 6.46
C LYS A 27 8.17 15.72 6.04
N THR A 28 8.13 15.95 4.75
CA THR A 28 7.51 17.13 4.16
C THR A 28 6.40 16.70 3.21
N GLN A 29 5.31 17.46 3.19
CA GLN A 29 4.15 17.18 2.37
C GLN A 29 3.59 18.47 1.80
N ALA A 30 3.39 18.52 0.48
CA ALA A 30 2.65 19.56 -0.20
C ALA A 30 1.31 19.00 -0.67
N ASN A 31 0.24 19.79 -0.60
CA ASN A 31 -1.09 19.36 -1.01
C ASN A 31 -1.91 20.45 -1.70
N LEU A 32 -2.87 20.01 -2.53
CA LEU A 32 -3.92 20.81 -3.14
C LEU A 32 -5.25 20.12 -2.89
N ARG A 33 -6.29 20.89 -2.55
CA ARG A 33 -7.69 20.41 -2.47
C ARG A 33 -8.59 21.26 -3.33
N TRP A 34 -9.62 20.63 -3.88
CA TRP A 34 -10.65 21.31 -4.66
C TRP A 34 -12.04 20.74 -4.40
N ALA A 35 -13.03 21.59 -4.53
CA ALA A 35 -14.44 21.24 -4.44
C ALA A 35 -15.24 22.12 -5.41
N GLY A 36 -16.17 21.49 -6.16
CA GLY A 36 -16.97 22.18 -7.14
C GLY A 36 -16.14 22.88 -8.23
N SER A 37 -15.06 22.22 -8.70
CA SER A 37 -14.14 22.73 -9.71
C SER A 37 -13.42 24.04 -9.30
N THR A 38 -13.14 24.19 -8.01
CA THR A 38 -12.42 25.36 -7.48
C THR A 38 -11.44 24.92 -6.40
N LEU A 39 -10.21 25.45 -6.43
CA LEU A 39 -9.24 25.20 -5.35
C LEU A 39 -9.77 25.78 -4.04
N THR A 40 -9.75 24.95 -3.00
CA THR A 40 -10.23 25.33 -1.65
C THR A 40 -9.10 25.55 -0.67
N THR A 41 -8.09 24.68 -0.70
CA THR A 41 -6.93 24.76 0.18
C THR A 41 -5.69 24.28 -0.55
N ASN A 42 -4.54 24.84 -0.15
CA ASN A 42 -3.21 24.34 -0.43
C ASN A 42 -2.38 24.51 0.84
N GLY A 43 -1.32 23.73 0.96
CA GLY A 43 -0.46 23.85 2.14
C GLY A 43 0.78 22.99 2.05
N VAL A 44 1.71 23.29 2.97
CA VAL A 44 2.90 22.48 3.23
C VAL A 44 2.88 22.09 4.70
N ILE A 45 3.17 20.84 4.96
CA ILE A 45 3.31 20.27 6.29
C ILE A 45 4.76 19.81 6.42
N GLN A 46 5.36 20.10 7.58
CA GLN A 46 6.68 19.59 7.96
C GLN A 46 6.56 18.94 9.33
N GLU A 47 7.12 17.75 9.45
CA GLU A 47 7.06 16.97 10.67
C GLU A 47 8.37 16.22 10.86
N ARG A 48 8.87 16.17 12.10
CA ARG A 48 9.90 15.25 12.51
C ARG A 48 9.37 14.34 13.60
N SER A 49 9.50 13.04 13.43
CA SER A 49 9.24 12.05 14.47
C SER A 49 10.53 11.33 14.86
N VAL A 50 10.67 11.05 16.15
CA VAL A 50 11.81 10.34 16.74
C VAL A 50 11.29 9.20 17.57
N THR A 51 11.64 7.98 17.18
CA THR A 51 11.34 6.77 17.96
C THR A 51 12.63 6.25 18.57
N VAL A 52 12.63 6.08 19.88
CA VAL A 52 13.72 5.42 20.63
C VAL A 52 13.21 4.06 21.07
N ILE A 53 13.93 3.01 20.71
CA ILE A 53 13.65 1.62 21.06
C ILE A 53 14.78 1.15 21.96
N ALA A 54 14.48 0.90 23.23
CA ALA A 54 15.43 0.35 24.19
C ALA A 54 15.30 -1.17 24.26
N PHE A 55 16.43 -1.84 24.35
CA PHE A 55 16.54 -3.28 24.58
C PHE A 55 17.18 -3.51 25.94
N VAL A 56 16.52 -4.30 26.78
CA VAL A 56 16.99 -4.58 28.15
C VAL A 56 16.81 -6.06 28.47
N SER A 57 17.74 -6.61 29.22
CA SER A 57 17.62 -7.98 29.77
C SER A 57 16.68 -7.98 30.96
N VAL A 58 15.61 -8.75 30.90
CA VAL A 58 14.64 -8.94 31.99
C VAL A 58 14.53 -10.43 32.28
N ASN A 59 14.86 -10.84 33.49
CA ASN A 59 14.84 -12.26 33.93
C ASN A 59 15.63 -13.21 33.00
N GLY A 60 16.75 -12.73 32.44
CA GLY A 60 17.61 -13.52 31.55
C GLY A 60 17.13 -13.60 30.09
N ALA A 61 16.08 -12.90 29.72
CA ALA A 61 15.58 -12.80 28.35
C ALA A 61 15.56 -11.32 27.90
N MET A 62 15.64 -11.07 26.59
CA MET A 62 15.61 -9.71 26.02
C MET A 62 14.17 -9.19 25.97
N ALA A 63 13.99 -7.97 26.42
CA ALA A 63 12.77 -7.18 26.27
C ALA A 63 13.04 -5.97 25.39
N SER A 64 12.03 -5.50 24.67
CA SER A 64 12.08 -4.27 23.89
C SER A 64 10.95 -3.33 24.27
N GLY A 65 11.19 -2.02 24.21
CA GLY A 65 10.16 -1.01 24.41
C GLY A 65 10.50 0.26 23.65
N GLY A 66 9.50 0.81 22.98
CA GLY A 66 9.64 1.98 22.12
C GLY A 66 8.82 3.17 22.60
N VAL A 67 9.35 4.36 22.38
CA VAL A 67 8.65 5.64 22.61
C VAL A 67 8.86 6.53 21.39
N THR A 68 7.77 7.06 20.85
CA THR A 68 7.80 8.03 19.74
C THR A 68 7.41 9.41 20.24
N ARG A 69 8.15 10.43 19.81
CA ARG A 69 7.86 11.85 20.07
C ARG A 69 8.08 12.67 18.79
N THR A 70 7.35 13.75 18.67
CA THR A 70 7.59 14.81 17.68
C THR A 70 8.40 15.96 18.31
N ASP A 71 9.09 16.73 17.48
CA ASP A 71 9.81 17.97 17.88
C ASP A 71 10.81 17.78 19.02
N VAL A 72 11.55 16.67 19.02
CA VAL A 72 12.54 16.32 20.05
C VAL A 72 13.75 17.23 19.98
N SER A 73 14.11 17.84 21.11
CA SER A 73 15.36 18.59 21.34
C SER A 73 16.40 17.74 22.08
N ILE A 74 17.65 18.24 22.15
CA ILE A 74 18.71 17.56 22.92
C ILE A 74 18.35 17.47 24.42
N ALA A 75 17.62 18.44 24.95
CA ALA A 75 17.20 18.45 26.36
C ALA A 75 16.22 17.32 26.70
N ASP A 76 15.47 16.82 25.70
CA ASP A 76 14.50 15.76 25.89
C ASP A 76 15.10 14.33 25.88
N VAL A 77 16.37 14.20 25.46
CA VAL A 77 17.04 12.89 25.28
C VAL A 77 17.03 12.04 26.56
N PRO A 78 17.36 12.55 27.76
CA PRO A 78 17.33 11.71 28.97
C PRO A 78 15.94 11.17 29.27
N ALA A 79 14.92 12.03 29.24
CA ALA A 79 13.53 11.63 29.50
C ALA A 79 12.99 10.62 28.45
N LEU A 80 13.42 10.74 27.21
CA LEU A 80 13.03 9.85 26.13
C LEU A 80 13.64 8.45 26.31
N LEU A 81 14.92 8.38 26.68
CA LEU A 81 15.63 7.14 26.99
C LEU A 81 15.04 6.46 28.24
N ASP A 82 14.79 7.19 29.30
CA ASP A 82 14.21 6.65 30.54
C ASP A 82 12.82 6.07 30.27
N ALA A 83 12.00 6.75 29.45
CA ALA A 83 10.68 6.27 29.07
C ALA A 83 10.75 4.99 28.20
N ALA A 84 11.68 4.91 27.24
CA ALA A 84 11.86 3.71 26.41
C ALA A 84 12.36 2.52 27.24
N ILE A 85 13.31 2.74 28.16
CA ILE A 85 13.82 1.71 29.09
C ILE A 85 12.71 1.23 30.03
N ALA A 86 11.89 2.15 30.56
CA ALA A 86 10.75 1.79 31.40
C ALA A 86 9.70 0.97 30.61
N ALA A 87 9.42 1.35 29.38
CA ALA A 87 8.52 0.61 28.50
C ALA A 87 9.04 -0.82 28.23
N ALA A 88 10.33 -0.98 27.94
CA ALA A 88 10.94 -2.28 27.73
C ALA A 88 10.85 -3.18 28.98
N LYS A 89 11.15 -2.64 30.16
CA LYS A 89 11.03 -3.37 31.42
C LYS A 89 9.59 -3.79 31.71
N ALA A 90 8.63 -2.92 31.41
CA ALA A 90 7.21 -3.19 31.62
C ALA A 90 6.64 -4.22 30.64
N ALA A 91 7.14 -4.27 29.40
CA ALA A 91 6.73 -5.23 28.39
C ALA A 91 7.16 -6.68 28.73
N GLY A 92 8.28 -6.84 29.45
CA GLY A 92 8.84 -8.16 29.75
C GLY A 92 9.49 -8.84 28.53
N PRO A 93 9.83 -10.15 28.64
CA PRO A 93 10.49 -10.89 27.56
C PRO A 93 9.75 -10.82 26.23
N ALA A 94 10.48 -10.48 25.16
CA ALA A 94 9.93 -10.37 23.82
C ALA A 94 9.73 -11.75 23.17
N ASP A 95 8.56 -12.02 22.62
CA ASP A 95 8.26 -13.25 21.89
C ASP A 95 8.80 -13.24 20.45
N ASP A 96 9.15 -12.03 19.94
CA ASP A 96 9.74 -11.79 18.63
C ASP A 96 11.28 -11.60 18.68
N TYR A 97 11.92 -11.99 19.79
CA TYR A 97 13.37 -11.83 19.95
C TYR A 97 14.17 -12.52 18.83
N ALA A 98 15.09 -11.75 18.27
CA ALA A 98 16.18 -12.20 17.41
C ALA A 98 17.43 -11.33 17.66
N PRO A 99 18.66 -11.85 17.45
CA PRO A 99 19.89 -11.04 17.63
C PRO A 99 19.86 -9.78 16.75
N LEU A 100 20.20 -8.62 17.33
CA LEU A 100 20.21 -7.36 16.60
C LEU A 100 21.31 -7.35 15.52
N ALA A 101 21.03 -6.68 14.39
CA ALA A 101 22.06 -6.41 13.39
C ALA A 101 23.07 -5.38 13.93
N THR A 102 24.33 -5.57 13.60
CA THR A 102 25.43 -4.68 14.03
C THR A 102 26.31 -4.28 12.86
N ASN A 103 26.85 -3.05 12.90
CA ASN A 103 27.80 -2.54 11.90
C ASN A 103 27.28 -2.60 10.45
N VAL A 104 25.96 -2.32 10.24
CA VAL A 104 25.35 -2.24 8.91
C VAL A 104 25.21 -0.77 8.51
N SER A 105 25.67 -0.45 7.30
CA SER A 105 25.55 0.88 6.71
C SER A 105 24.91 0.78 5.32
N ILE A 106 23.78 1.45 5.12
CA ILE A 106 23.03 1.46 3.86
C ILE A 106 22.54 2.88 3.57
N GLY A 107 22.65 3.31 2.33
CA GLY A 107 22.29 4.66 1.90
C GLY A 107 23.33 5.71 2.24
N ASN A 108 23.08 6.95 1.84
CA ASN A 108 23.98 8.08 2.16
C ASN A 108 23.59 8.66 3.52
N TRP A 109 24.20 8.15 4.59
CA TRP A 109 23.94 8.55 5.97
C TRP A 109 24.01 10.06 6.20
N SER A 110 24.99 10.73 5.59
CA SER A 110 25.26 12.16 5.78
C SER A 110 24.37 13.08 4.93
N ALA A 111 23.60 12.55 3.99
CA ALA A 111 22.73 13.37 3.19
C ALA A 111 21.57 13.94 4.02
N GLU A 112 21.25 15.19 3.75
CA GLU A 112 20.13 15.88 4.38
C GLU A 112 18.79 15.39 3.79
N HIS A 113 17.70 15.70 4.50
CA HIS A 113 16.34 15.55 3.96
C HIS A 113 16.14 16.48 2.77
N VAL A 114 15.58 15.97 1.70
CA VAL A 114 15.16 16.76 0.54
C VAL A 114 13.67 17.10 0.71
N PRO A 115 13.33 18.34 1.05
CA PRO A 115 11.93 18.70 1.27
C PRO A 115 11.15 18.74 -0.06
N THR A 116 9.84 18.54 0.02
CA THR A 116 8.91 18.90 -1.07
C THR A 116 8.13 20.15 -0.73
N GLY A 117 7.70 20.87 -1.76
CA GLY A 117 6.92 22.09 -1.67
C GLY A 117 5.94 22.26 -2.83
N PRO A 118 5.25 23.40 -2.93
CA PRO A 118 4.25 23.68 -3.98
C PRO A 118 4.80 23.57 -5.41
N GLU A 119 6.11 23.72 -5.60
CA GLU A 119 6.80 23.64 -6.88
C GLU A 119 6.65 22.26 -7.54
N VAL A 120 6.40 21.20 -6.78
CA VAL A 120 6.13 19.85 -7.33
C VAL A 120 4.90 19.85 -8.23
N PHE A 121 3.95 20.76 -7.98
CA PHE A 121 2.72 20.92 -8.77
C PHE A 121 2.84 21.93 -9.92
N ALA A 122 4.02 22.43 -10.24
CA ALA A 122 4.19 23.52 -11.19
C ALA A 122 3.59 23.24 -12.59
N LYS A 123 3.63 21.98 -13.06
CA LYS A 123 2.99 21.56 -14.31
C LYS A 123 1.54 21.10 -14.11
N PHE A 124 1.27 20.44 -13.01
CA PHE A 124 -0.03 19.87 -12.69
C PHE A 124 -1.10 20.93 -12.40
N ALA A 125 -0.80 21.93 -11.58
CA ALA A 125 -1.78 22.91 -11.13
C ALA A 125 -2.36 23.81 -12.27
N PRO A 126 -1.59 24.31 -13.25
CA PRO A 126 -2.16 25.01 -14.40
C PRO A 126 -3.08 24.12 -15.25
N ALA A 127 -2.66 22.89 -15.54
CA ALA A 127 -3.47 21.93 -16.30
C ALA A 127 -4.78 21.56 -15.58
N LEU A 128 -4.74 21.47 -14.24
CA LEU A 128 -5.91 21.27 -13.40
C LEU A 128 -6.87 22.49 -13.48
N GLY A 129 -6.34 23.73 -13.48
CA GLY A 129 -7.12 24.95 -13.66
C GLY A 129 -7.84 24.98 -15.01
N ASP A 130 -7.16 24.56 -16.09
CA ASP A 130 -7.78 24.42 -17.41
C ASP A 130 -8.88 23.35 -17.43
N MET A 131 -8.66 22.22 -16.75
CA MET A 131 -9.68 21.19 -16.59
C MET A 131 -10.91 21.71 -15.81
N PHE A 132 -10.72 22.50 -14.75
CA PHE A 132 -11.82 23.15 -14.03
C PHE A 132 -12.65 24.04 -14.93
N SER A 133 -12.00 24.87 -15.74
CA SER A 133 -12.68 25.78 -16.65
C SER A 133 -13.55 25.05 -17.66
N ARG A 134 -13.03 23.97 -18.28
CA ARG A 134 -13.79 23.12 -19.20
C ARG A 134 -14.93 22.41 -18.49
N SER A 135 -14.69 21.88 -17.29
CA SER A 135 -15.68 21.12 -16.53
C SER A 135 -16.86 21.98 -16.09
N VAL A 136 -16.62 23.24 -15.69
CA VAL A 136 -17.69 24.18 -15.37
C VAL A 136 -18.58 24.47 -16.60
N ALA A 137 -17.95 24.69 -17.78
CA ALA A 137 -18.69 24.90 -19.03
C ALA A 137 -19.58 23.72 -19.39
N ASP A 138 -19.12 22.47 -19.10
CA ASP A 138 -19.83 21.23 -19.38
C ASP A 138 -20.75 20.77 -18.21
N LYS A 139 -20.92 21.59 -17.18
CA LYS A 139 -21.70 21.27 -15.97
C LYS A 139 -21.23 20.00 -15.25
N ILE A 140 -19.93 19.80 -15.21
CA ILE A 140 -19.26 18.76 -14.42
C ILE A 140 -18.64 19.43 -13.19
N GLU A 141 -18.98 18.94 -12.02
CA GLU A 141 -18.35 19.35 -10.76
C GLU A 141 -17.23 18.40 -10.42
N LEU A 142 -16.03 18.92 -10.18
CA LEU A 142 -14.86 18.16 -9.78
C LEU A 142 -14.56 18.37 -8.31
N PHE A 143 -14.33 17.27 -7.62
CA PHE A 143 -13.92 17.20 -6.22
C PHE A 143 -12.65 16.37 -6.13
N GLY A 144 -11.71 16.74 -5.30
CA GLY A 144 -10.52 15.92 -5.19
C GLY A 144 -9.41 16.52 -4.34
N TYR A 145 -8.31 15.82 -4.41
CA TYR A 145 -7.16 16.04 -3.59
C TYR A 145 -5.91 15.56 -4.33
N SER A 146 -4.84 16.30 -4.23
CA SER A 146 -3.51 15.84 -4.59
C SER A 146 -2.53 16.13 -3.46
N GLU A 147 -1.60 15.23 -3.28
CA GLU A 147 -0.49 15.41 -2.34
C GLU A 147 0.79 14.84 -2.90
N HIS A 148 1.89 15.42 -2.46
CA HIS A 148 3.21 14.86 -2.61
C HIS A 148 3.90 14.88 -1.25
N THR A 149 4.41 13.73 -0.85
CA THR A 149 5.17 13.57 0.39
C THR A 149 6.58 13.13 0.04
N ASN A 150 7.57 13.72 0.69
CA ASN A 150 8.89 13.14 0.77
C ASN A 150 9.22 12.86 2.23
N GLU A 151 9.50 11.60 2.55
CA GLU A 151 9.93 11.17 3.87
C GLU A 151 11.35 10.64 3.80
N THR A 152 12.24 11.17 4.63
CA THR A 152 13.56 10.59 4.85
C THR A 152 13.58 9.88 6.20
N THR A 153 13.94 8.61 6.19
CA THR A 153 14.09 7.79 7.39
C THR A 153 15.57 7.52 7.64
N TRP A 154 16.04 7.83 8.86
CA TRP A 154 17.33 7.40 9.37
C TRP A 154 17.11 6.38 10.48
N VAL A 155 17.91 5.31 10.47
CA VAL A 155 17.94 4.32 11.55
C VAL A 155 19.37 4.19 12.03
N GLY A 156 19.59 4.49 13.29
CA GLY A 156 20.88 4.29 13.93
C GLY A 156 20.76 3.48 15.22
N SER A 157 21.82 2.77 15.60
CA SER A 157 21.84 2.00 16.85
C SER A 157 23.16 2.13 17.60
N LYS A 158 23.12 1.77 18.88
CA LYS A 158 24.31 1.60 19.70
C LYS A 158 25.24 0.53 19.11
N GLY A 159 24.64 -0.52 18.48
CA GLY A 159 25.36 -1.59 17.77
C GLY A 159 25.88 -1.21 16.38
N GLY A 160 25.84 0.07 15.97
CA GLY A 160 26.49 0.56 14.74
C GLY A 160 25.64 0.51 13.49
N LEU A 161 24.30 0.46 13.59
CA LEU A 161 23.46 0.69 12.41
C LEU A 161 23.54 2.15 11.96
N ARG A 162 23.68 2.38 10.65
CA ARG A 162 23.63 3.70 10.01
C ARG A 162 22.94 3.55 8.66
N LEU A 163 21.60 3.60 8.71
CA LEU A 163 20.74 3.34 7.55
C LEU A 163 19.96 4.60 7.20
N ARG A 164 19.82 4.87 5.91
CA ARG A 164 19.07 6.01 5.40
C ARG A 164 18.34 5.64 4.13
N LYS A 165 17.08 6.09 4.01
CA LYS A 165 16.28 6.01 2.79
C LYS A 165 15.45 7.27 2.60
N ASP A 166 15.11 7.55 1.33
CA ASP A 166 14.10 8.54 0.96
C ASP A 166 12.91 7.80 0.32
N SER A 167 11.71 8.25 0.65
CA SER A 167 10.47 7.67 0.16
C SER A 167 9.56 8.78 -0.40
N PRO A 168 9.83 9.27 -1.63
CA PRO A 168 8.94 10.20 -2.30
C PRO A 168 7.72 9.45 -2.84
N VAL A 169 6.52 9.98 -2.54
CA VAL A 169 5.25 9.47 -3.05
C VAL A 169 4.28 10.61 -3.27
N GLY A 170 3.54 10.55 -4.37
CA GLY A 170 2.50 11.49 -4.68
C GLY A 170 1.25 10.77 -5.19
N ARG A 171 0.11 11.43 -5.06
CA ARG A 171 -1.15 10.91 -5.59
C ARG A 171 -2.10 12.03 -6.00
N VAL A 172 -2.97 11.68 -6.91
CA VAL A 172 -4.13 12.49 -7.31
C VAL A 172 -5.38 11.64 -7.16
N GLU A 173 -6.37 12.17 -6.48
CA GLU A 173 -7.70 11.60 -6.39
C GLU A 173 -8.72 12.58 -6.92
N MET A 174 -9.57 12.18 -7.85
CA MET A 174 -10.57 13.02 -8.45
C MET A 174 -11.92 12.32 -8.58
N THR A 175 -12.96 12.97 -8.08
CA THR A 175 -14.36 12.59 -8.30
C THR A 175 -15.00 13.60 -9.24
N GLY A 176 -15.56 13.13 -10.34
CA GLY A 176 -16.38 13.92 -11.25
C GLY A 176 -17.87 13.63 -11.02
N LYS A 177 -18.69 14.69 -10.95
CA LYS A 177 -20.15 14.59 -10.83
C LYS A 177 -20.82 15.46 -11.90
N SER A 178 -21.94 14.98 -12.42
CA SER A 178 -22.74 15.69 -13.42
C SER A 178 -24.24 15.42 -13.23
N HIS A 179 -25.08 16.12 -14.02
CA HIS A 179 -26.54 15.94 -14.01
C HIS A 179 -27.10 16.07 -12.59
N GLU A 180 -26.86 17.22 -11.94
CA GLU A 180 -27.29 17.48 -10.56
C GLU A 180 -26.80 16.41 -9.56
N ARG A 181 -25.56 15.90 -9.80
CA ARG A 181 -24.86 14.86 -9.00
C ARG A 181 -25.51 13.48 -9.05
N THR A 182 -26.44 13.24 -9.98
CA THR A 182 -27.00 11.88 -10.19
C THR A 182 -26.03 10.93 -10.85
N ARG A 183 -24.98 11.48 -11.53
CA ARG A 183 -23.87 10.71 -12.07
C ARG A 183 -22.60 11.03 -11.29
N SER A 184 -21.84 10.01 -10.95
CA SER A 184 -20.60 10.13 -10.18
C SER A 184 -19.59 9.12 -10.65
N THR A 185 -18.33 9.52 -10.76
CA THR A 185 -17.21 8.63 -11.06
C THR A 185 -15.94 9.10 -10.36
N TRP A 186 -15.01 8.19 -10.21
CA TRP A 186 -13.70 8.45 -9.60
C TRP A 186 -12.57 8.06 -10.55
N ALA A 187 -11.47 8.80 -10.49
CA ALA A 187 -10.19 8.48 -11.10
C ALA A 187 -9.07 8.78 -10.10
N GLY A 188 -8.04 7.95 -10.06
CA GLY A 188 -6.88 8.15 -9.21
C GLY A 188 -5.61 7.75 -9.91
N VAL A 189 -4.51 8.43 -9.55
CA VAL A 189 -3.17 8.20 -10.09
C VAL A 189 -2.16 8.31 -8.96
N GLU A 190 -1.26 7.36 -8.85
CA GLU A 190 -0.02 7.48 -8.07
C GLU A 190 1.10 8.02 -8.95
N THR A 191 2.01 8.75 -8.33
CA THR A 191 3.18 9.35 -8.97
C THR A 191 4.32 9.49 -7.96
N ARG A 192 5.53 9.62 -8.48
CA ARG A 192 6.69 9.89 -7.63
C ARG A 192 6.98 11.38 -7.44
N ASP A 193 6.69 12.19 -8.46
CA ASP A 193 7.13 13.59 -8.50
C ASP A 193 6.25 14.50 -9.39
N PHE A 194 5.07 14.05 -9.77
CA PHE A 194 4.12 14.73 -10.65
C PHE A 194 4.62 15.01 -12.07
N THR A 195 5.77 14.50 -12.50
CA THR A 195 6.26 14.70 -13.88
C THR A 195 5.54 13.84 -14.91
N ASP A 196 4.95 12.73 -14.48
CA ASP A 196 4.25 11.72 -15.26
C ASP A 196 2.72 11.83 -15.18
N VAL A 197 2.17 12.76 -14.40
CA VAL A 197 0.71 12.91 -14.22
C VAL A 197 0.11 13.66 -15.42
N SER A 198 -0.74 12.98 -16.19
CA SER A 198 -1.53 13.56 -17.28
C SER A 198 -2.93 13.95 -16.78
N VAL A 199 -3.16 15.25 -16.58
CA VAL A 199 -4.49 15.77 -16.24
C VAL A 199 -5.48 15.54 -17.40
N ALA A 200 -4.99 15.52 -18.65
CA ALA A 200 -5.82 15.25 -19.82
C ALA A 200 -6.38 13.82 -19.81
N ASP A 201 -5.58 12.83 -19.38
CA ASP A 201 -6.04 11.43 -19.30
C ASP A 201 -7.03 11.24 -18.16
N ILE A 202 -6.82 11.92 -17.03
CA ILE A 202 -7.79 11.94 -15.91
C ILE A 202 -9.12 12.56 -16.37
N ASP A 203 -9.08 13.69 -17.09
CA ASP A 203 -10.27 14.36 -17.64
C ASP A 203 -11.02 13.46 -18.63
N ALA A 204 -10.29 12.83 -19.57
CA ALA A 204 -10.85 11.92 -20.54
C ALA A 204 -11.55 10.71 -19.86
N GLN A 205 -10.90 10.11 -18.86
CA GLN A 205 -11.44 8.98 -18.11
C GLN A 205 -12.73 9.37 -17.33
N ILE A 206 -12.74 10.53 -16.66
CA ILE A 206 -13.90 11.05 -15.94
C ILE A 206 -15.06 11.27 -16.92
N ARG A 207 -14.83 11.94 -18.04
CA ARG A 207 -15.86 12.24 -19.04
C ARG A 207 -16.43 10.98 -19.69
N GLN A 208 -15.58 10.04 -20.06
CA GLN A 208 -15.99 8.76 -20.61
C GLN A 208 -16.92 8.00 -19.63
N ARG A 209 -16.50 7.88 -18.37
CA ARG A 209 -17.27 7.18 -17.33
C ARG A 209 -18.59 7.86 -17.00
N LEU A 210 -18.64 9.21 -16.97
CA LEU A 210 -19.90 9.96 -16.82
C LEU A 210 -20.81 9.79 -18.04
N THR A 211 -20.26 9.66 -19.24
CA THR A 211 -21.02 9.39 -20.46
C THR A 211 -21.66 8.02 -20.43
N TRP A 212 -20.95 6.99 -20.01
CA TRP A 212 -21.50 5.62 -19.84
C TRP A 212 -22.70 5.59 -18.88
N GLN A 213 -22.76 6.50 -17.91
CA GLN A 213 -23.90 6.63 -16.97
C GLN A 213 -25.15 7.30 -17.60
N GLY A 214 -25.08 7.65 -18.88
CA GLY A 214 -26.25 8.15 -19.64
C GLY A 214 -27.34 7.13 -19.84
N THR A 215 -26.98 5.85 -19.91
CA THR A 215 -27.88 4.70 -19.95
C THR A 215 -27.78 3.96 -18.63
N LYS A 216 -28.91 3.59 -18.04
CA LYS A 216 -28.97 2.78 -16.83
C LYS A 216 -29.73 1.48 -17.09
N VAL A 217 -29.14 0.37 -16.69
CA VAL A 217 -29.71 -0.98 -16.79
C VAL A 217 -29.66 -1.62 -15.43
N ASP A 218 -30.79 -1.94 -14.83
CA ASP A 218 -30.82 -2.67 -13.57
C ASP A 218 -30.59 -4.17 -13.82
N LEU A 219 -29.63 -4.73 -13.10
CA LEU A 219 -29.28 -6.14 -13.17
C LEU A 219 -29.57 -6.83 -11.84
N PRO A 220 -30.02 -8.10 -11.85
CA PRO A 220 -30.27 -8.85 -10.63
C PRO A 220 -28.94 -9.19 -9.91
N ALA A 221 -29.04 -9.53 -8.64
CA ALA A 221 -27.94 -10.20 -7.94
C ALA A 221 -27.59 -11.52 -8.62
N GLY A 222 -26.31 -11.90 -8.62
CA GLY A 222 -25.84 -13.08 -9.32
C GLY A 222 -24.32 -13.14 -9.44
N ARG A 223 -23.84 -14.07 -10.25
CA ARG A 223 -22.43 -14.20 -10.60
C ARG A 223 -22.19 -13.66 -11.99
N TYR A 224 -21.17 -12.83 -12.13
CA TYR A 224 -20.83 -12.14 -13.36
C TYR A 224 -19.35 -12.26 -13.69
N ASP A 225 -19.04 -12.41 -14.95
CA ASP A 225 -17.69 -12.15 -15.42
C ASP A 225 -17.39 -10.67 -15.19
N THR A 226 -16.38 -10.40 -14.38
CA THR A 226 -16.15 -9.06 -13.86
C THR A 226 -14.76 -8.57 -14.22
N ILE A 227 -14.72 -7.40 -14.83
CA ILE A 227 -13.49 -6.69 -15.14
C ILE A 227 -13.17 -5.78 -13.96
N LEU A 228 -12.03 -5.99 -13.35
CA LEU A 228 -11.46 -5.12 -12.32
C LEU A 228 -10.29 -4.34 -12.93
N PRO A 229 -10.35 -3.00 -13.01
CA PRO A 229 -9.17 -2.18 -13.30
C PRO A 229 -8.07 -2.40 -12.27
N SER A 230 -6.85 -2.04 -12.62
CA SER A 230 -5.65 -2.21 -11.78
C SER A 230 -5.83 -1.68 -10.35
N GLY A 231 -6.49 -0.53 -10.15
CA GLY A 231 -6.77 0.02 -8.81
C GLY A 231 -7.72 -0.86 -7.98
N SER A 232 -8.75 -1.46 -8.59
CA SER A 232 -9.65 -2.39 -7.89
C SER A 232 -8.95 -3.72 -7.59
N VAL A 233 -8.04 -4.16 -8.46
CA VAL A 233 -7.16 -5.31 -8.19
C VAL A 233 -6.24 -5.00 -7.02
N ALA A 234 -5.65 -3.80 -6.99
CA ALA A 234 -4.80 -3.36 -5.90
C ALA A 234 -5.55 -3.37 -4.55
N ASP A 235 -6.79 -2.86 -4.50
CA ASP A 235 -7.63 -2.90 -3.29
C ASP A 235 -7.86 -4.33 -2.79
N LEU A 236 -8.18 -5.24 -3.69
CA LEU A 236 -8.49 -6.62 -3.35
C LEU A 236 -7.27 -7.39 -2.84
N PHE A 237 -6.12 -7.22 -3.50
CA PHE A 237 -4.89 -7.95 -3.17
C PHE A 237 -4.09 -7.33 -2.04
N THR A 238 -4.27 -6.04 -1.73
CA THR A 238 -3.79 -5.45 -0.47
C THR A 238 -4.40 -6.19 0.72
N TYR A 239 -5.70 -6.45 0.70
CA TYR A 239 -6.35 -7.20 1.79
C TYR A 239 -5.79 -8.63 1.92
N MET A 240 -5.47 -9.28 0.80
CA MET A 240 -4.82 -10.59 0.83
C MET A 240 -3.45 -10.53 1.52
N MET A 241 -2.66 -9.48 1.28
CA MET A 241 -1.36 -9.30 1.93
C MET A 241 -1.49 -9.10 3.43
N TRP A 242 -2.51 -8.37 3.91
CA TRP A 242 -2.73 -8.16 5.35
C TRP A 242 -3.03 -9.42 6.16
N VAL A 243 -3.38 -10.52 5.51
CA VAL A 243 -3.61 -11.82 6.17
C VAL A 243 -2.57 -12.87 5.78
N SER A 244 -1.48 -12.44 5.13
CA SER A 244 -0.44 -13.33 4.57
C SER A 244 0.72 -13.59 5.54
N THR A 245 0.51 -13.50 6.86
CA THR A 245 1.57 -13.85 7.80
C THR A 245 1.71 -15.38 7.93
N ALA A 246 2.93 -15.86 7.92
CA ALA A 246 3.17 -17.30 8.04
C ALA A 246 2.86 -17.83 9.44
N ARG A 247 2.98 -16.98 10.48
CA ARG A 247 2.59 -17.35 11.85
C ARG A 247 1.10 -17.65 11.92
N ASP A 248 0.23 -16.75 11.44
CA ASP A 248 -1.23 -16.97 11.46
C ASP A 248 -1.62 -18.19 10.63
N ALA A 249 -0.96 -18.39 9.48
CA ALA A 249 -1.17 -19.58 8.66
C ALA A 249 -0.77 -20.86 9.39
N HIS A 250 0.36 -20.87 10.09
CA HIS A 250 0.85 -22.01 10.88
C HIS A 250 -0.08 -22.33 12.06
N GLU A 251 -0.62 -21.31 12.71
CA GLU A 251 -1.54 -21.41 13.85
C GLU A 251 -3.00 -21.72 13.43
N GLY A 252 -3.29 -21.85 12.14
CA GLY A 252 -4.62 -22.21 11.64
C GLY A 252 -5.61 -21.04 11.55
N GLN A 253 -5.13 -19.80 11.56
CA GLN A 253 -5.93 -18.58 11.68
C GLN A 253 -6.09 -17.81 10.36
N SER A 254 -5.64 -18.35 9.25
CA SER A 254 -5.59 -17.66 7.94
C SER A 254 -6.05 -18.57 6.83
N VAL A 255 -6.49 -17.96 5.71
CA VAL A 255 -6.80 -18.64 4.45
C VAL A 255 -5.60 -19.44 3.91
N PHE A 256 -4.40 -19.14 4.35
CA PHE A 256 -3.17 -19.82 3.99
C PHE A 256 -2.79 -20.97 4.94
N SER A 257 -3.66 -21.29 5.90
CA SER A 257 -3.53 -22.44 6.78
C SER A 257 -3.85 -23.73 6.04
N LYS A 258 -3.04 -24.75 6.24
CA LYS A 258 -3.29 -26.08 5.68
C LYS A 258 -4.15 -26.92 6.63
N LYS A 259 -5.15 -27.61 6.10
CA LYS A 259 -5.95 -28.53 6.90
C LYS A 259 -5.06 -29.62 7.49
N GLY A 260 -5.03 -29.71 8.81
CA GLY A 260 -4.15 -30.65 9.52
C GLY A 260 -2.83 -30.07 10.01
N GLY A 261 -2.60 -28.77 9.81
CA GLY A 261 -1.45 -28.02 10.31
C GLY A 261 -0.48 -27.54 9.23
N GLY A 262 0.25 -26.46 9.53
CA GLY A 262 1.19 -25.84 8.63
C GLY A 262 0.56 -24.88 7.61
N THR A 263 1.32 -24.52 6.59
CA THR A 263 0.94 -23.52 5.60
C THR A 263 0.63 -24.15 4.24
N ARG A 264 -0.09 -23.41 3.38
CA ARG A 264 -0.39 -23.79 1.99
C ARG A 264 0.75 -23.45 1.00
N ILE A 265 1.94 -23.08 1.49
CA ILE A 265 3.12 -22.90 0.62
C ILE A 265 3.33 -24.15 -0.24
N GLY A 266 3.57 -23.92 -1.54
CA GLY A 266 3.65 -24.96 -2.56
C GLY A 266 2.34 -25.28 -3.26
N GLU A 267 1.18 -24.77 -2.80
CA GLU A 267 -0.09 -24.97 -3.48
C GLU A 267 -0.26 -24.04 -4.67
N LYS A 268 -0.83 -24.56 -5.76
CA LYS A 268 -1.20 -23.80 -6.93
C LYS A 268 -2.53 -23.10 -6.69
N LEU A 269 -2.50 -21.76 -6.64
CA LEU A 269 -3.67 -20.92 -6.39
C LEU A 269 -4.24 -20.31 -7.67
N SER A 270 -3.42 -20.17 -8.73
CA SER A 270 -3.86 -19.63 -10.03
C SER A 270 -3.52 -20.59 -11.16
N ASN A 271 -4.44 -20.69 -12.16
CA ASN A 271 -4.25 -21.55 -13.33
C ASN A 271 -3.41 -20.90 -14.43
N ILE A 272 -3.20 -19.59 -14.35
CA ILE A 272 -2.34 -18.82 -15.27
C ILE A 272 -0.97 -18.60 -14.67
N SER A 273 0.04 -18.29 -15.49
CA SER A 273 1.39 -17.95 -15.04
C SER A 273 1.40 -16.55 -14.43
N LEU A 274 0.95 -16.46 -13.18
CA LEU A 274 0.83 -15.24 -12.41
C LEU A 274 2.00 -15.11 -11.45
N GLN A 275 2.64 -13.95 -11.49
CA GLN A 275 3.69 -13.52 -10.58
C GLN A 275 3.12 -12.48 -9.63
N PHE A 276 3.36 -12.61 -8.30
CA PHE A 276 3.04 -11.60 -7.31
C PHE A 276 4.21 -11.50 -6.34
N PHE A 277 4.84 -10.33 -6.26
CA PHE A 277 6.12 -10.19 -5.57
C PHE A 277 6.31 -8.79 -4.99
N SER A 278 7.27 -8.68 -4.07
CA SER A 278 7.91 -7.43 -3.65
C SER A 278 9.37 -7.46 -4.08
N ASP A 279 9.90 -6.36 -4.62
CA ASP A 279 11.28 -6.27 -5.08
C ASP A 279 11.80 -4.83 -4.89
N PRO A 280 12.72 -4.59 -3.94
CA PRO A 280 13.25 -3.24 -3.73
C PRO A 280 13.95 -2.65 -4.96
N ASP A 281 14.45 -3.49 -5.86
CA ASP A 281 15.15 -3.09 -7.08
C ASP A 281 14.23 -2.99 -8.31
N PHE A 282 12.91 -3.14 -8.14
CA PHE A 282 11.97 -2.98 -9.24
C PHE A 282 11.97 -1.53 -9.73
N LYS A 283 12.49 -1.29 -10.93
CA LYS A 283 12.88 0.04 -11.43
C LYS A 283 11.75 1.07 -11.44
N GLN A 284 10.53 0.64 -11.72
CA GLN A 284 9.37 1.51 -11.75
C GLN A 284 8.94 1.93 -10.33
N LEU A 285 9.12 1.07 -9.34
CA LEU A 285 8.68 1.26 -7.96
C LEU A 285 9.79 0.89 -6.98
N PRO A 286 10.93 1.62 -6.96
CA PRO A 286 12.02 1.32 -6.04
C PRO A 286 11.55 1.49 -4.59
N ALA A 287 11.98 0.58 -3.73
CA ALA A 287 11.58 0.51 -2.34
C ALA A 287 12.78 0.35 -1.40
N SER A 288 12.55 0.35 -0.10
CA SER A 288 13.60 0.11 0.89
C SER A 288 14.20 -1.28 0.72
N ASN A 289 15.51 -1.37 0.77
CA ASN A 289 16.26 -2.62 0.77
C ASN A 289 16.69 -3.08 2.18
N PHE A 290 16.13 -2.48 3.23
CA PHE A 290 16.35 -2.86 4.64
C PHE A 290 15.07 -2.69 5.46
N VAL A 291 14.94 -3.51 6.49
CA VAL A 291 13.84 -3.41 7.46
C VAL A 291 14.05 -2.19 8.36
N SER A 292 12.99 -1.39 8.53
CA SER A 292 12.95 -0.27 9.48
C SER A 292 11.63 -0.25 10.23
N ALA A 293 11.57 -0.94 11.37
CA ALA A 293 10.40 -1.03 12.22
C ALA A 293 10.54 -0.13 13.44
N ALA A 294 9.58 0.73 13.68
CA ALA A 294 9.48 1.55 14.89
C ALA A 294 8.77 0.82 16.05
N VAL A 295 7.98 -0.19 15.71
CA VAL A 295 7.22 -1.05 16.63
C VAL A 295 7.11 -2.44 16.04
N SER A 296 7.08 -3.47 16.88
CA SER A 296 6.83 -4.85 16.44
C SER A 296 5.35 -5.07 16.16
N SER A 297 5.09 -5.86 15.12
CA SER A 297 3.77 -6.24 14.65
C SER A 297 3.82 -7.65 14.04
N PRO A 298 2.69 -8.25 13.63
CA PRO A 298 2.72 -9.51 12.87
C PRO A 298 3.53 -9.45 11.56
N PHE A 299 3.74 -8.25 11.01
CA PHE A 299 4.44 -8.03 9.72
C PHE A 299 5.91 -7.67 9.86
N SER A 300 6.32 -7.16 11.00
CA SER A 300 7.70 -6.67 11.21
C SER A 300 8.07 -6.71 12.69
N SER A 301 9.36 -6.88 12.98
CA SER A 301 9.90 -6.85 14.34
C SER A 301 10.95 -5.76 14.49
N VAL A 302 10.98 -5.09 15.64
CA VAL A 302 12.04 -4.14 15.97
C VAL A 302 13.41 -4.81 16.04
N PHE A 303 13.46 -6.10 16.30
CA PHE A 303 14.69 -6.89 16.26
C PHE A 303 15.21 -7.12 14.85
N ASP A 304 14.37 -6.96 13.81
CA ASP A 304 14.74 -7.14 12.42
C ASP A 304 15.29 -5.87 11.77
N ASN A 305 15.36 -4.76 12.48
CA ASN A 305 15.93 -3.51 11.97
C ASN A 305 17.34 -3.73 11.40
N GLY A 306 17.55 -3.23 10.18
CA GLY A 306 18.81 -3.38 9.45
C GLY A 306 18.98 -4.71 8.72
N GLN A 307 18.03 -5.64 8.81
CA GLN A 307 18.06 -6.84 7.97
C GLN A 307 17.79 -6.46 6.51
N PRO A 308 18.48 -7.09 5.55
CA PRO A 308 18.27 -6.80 4.14
C PRO A 308 16.89 -7.28 3.66
N ILE A 309 16.25 -6.45 2.86
CA ILE A 309 15.08 -6.82 2.05
C ILE A 309 15.58 -7.10 0.64
N LYS A 310 15.20 -8.26 0.11
CA LYS A 310 15.45 -8.67 -1.27
C LYS A 310 14.12 -8.97 -1.93
N ARG A 311 14.15 -9.31 -3.21
CA ARG A 311 12.95 -9.79 -3.90
C ARG A 311 12.38 -11.01 -3.16
N VAL A 312 11.08 -10.94 -2.90
CA VAL A 312 10.27 -12.03 -2.33
C VAL A 312 9.14 -12.31 -3.32
N ASP A 313 9.10 -13.52 -3.86
CA ASP A 313 7.97 -13.99 -4.64
C ASP A 313 6.90 -14.54 -3.69
N TRP A 314 5.78 -13.86 -3.59
CA TRP A 314 4.59 -14.33 -2.84
C TRP A 314 3.87 -15.42 -3.63
N LEU A 315 3.64 -15.15 -4.93
CA LEU A 315 3.18 -16.15 -5.90
C LEU A 315 4.18 -16.16 -7.07
N LYS A 316 4.53 -17.35 -7.54
CA LYS A 316 5.32 -17.56 -8.73
C LYS A 316 4.66 -18.62 -9.59
N ASP A 317 4.39 -18.31 -10.86
CA ASP A 317 3.66 -19.19 -11.79
C ASP A 317 2.32 -19.67 -11.21
N GLY A 318 1.66 -18.81 -10.42
CA GLY A 318 0.40 -19.11 -9.74
C GLY A 318 0.53 -20.00 -8.51
N VAL A 319 1.74 -20.38 -8.09
CA VAL A 319 2.01 -21.20 -6.89
C VAL A 319 2.39 -20.30 -5.73
N LEU A 320 1.79 -20.51 -4.56
CA LEU A 320 2.17 -19.81 -3.33
C LEU A 320 3.59 -20.19 -2.91
N GLN A 321 4.52 -19.24 -2.94
CA GLN A 321 5.94 -19.47 -2.64
C GLN A 321 6.31 -19.05 -1.22
N SER A 322 5.78 -17.91 -0.77
CA SER A 322 6.17 -17.32 0.50
C SER A 322 4.98 -16.69 1.21
N LEU A 323 5.10 -16.56 2.52
CA LEU A 323 4.25 -15.77 3.39
C LEU A 323 5.13 -14.81 4.20
N ILE A 324 4.56 -13.72 4.72
CA ILE A 324 5.30 -12.72 5.48
C ILE A 324 5.85 -13.33 6.76
N GLN A 325 7.15 -13.13 6.99
CA GLN A 325 7.88 -13.67 8.15
C GLN A 325 8.80 -12.63 8.75
N THR A 326 8.74 -12.46 10.07
CA THR A 326 9.84 -11.96 10.89
C THR A 326 10.86 -13.08 11.12
N ARG A 327 12.07 -12.77 11.59
CA ARG A 327 13.05 -13.82 11.93
C ARG A 327 12.56 -14.73 13.06
N ALA A 328 11.80 -14.19 14.01
CA ALA A 328 11.21 -14.98 15.07
C ALA A 328 10.13 -15.94 14.55
N SER A 329 9.20 -15.46 13.71
CA SER A 329 8.19 -16.33 13.11
C SER A 329 8.79 -17.33 12.12
N ALA A 330 9.85 -16.98 11.40
CA ALA A 330 10.60 -17.90 10.55
C ALA A 330 11.19 -19.08 11.33
N LYS A 331 11.73 -18.80 12.52
CA LYS A 331 12.18 -19.85 13.44
C LYS A 331 11.03 -20.73 13.95
N LEU A 332 9.88 -20.13 14.30
CA LEU A 332 8.69 -20.85 14.74
C LEU A 332 8.15 -21.78 13.66
N THR A 333 8.06 -21.31 12.44
CA THR A 333 7.47 -22.03 11.31
C THR A 333 8.47 -22.96 10.60
N SER A 334 9.78 -22.82 10.88
CA SER A 334 10.88 -23.47 10.15
C SER A 334 10.90 -23.16 8.66
N LEU A 335 10.50 -21.92 8.30
CA LEU A 335 10.53 -21.37 6.95
C LEU A 335 11.53 -20.20 6.87
N ASP A 336 11.82 -19.73 5.65
CA ASP A 336 12.75 -18.65 5.44
C ASP A 336 12.22 -17.30 5.95
N PHE A 337 13.13 -16.39 6.33
CA PHE A 337 12.81 -15.01 6.64
C PHE A 337 12.40 -14.27 5.36
N THR A 338 11.17 -13.79 5.32
CA THR A 338 10.55 -13.12 4.17
C THR A 338 9.86 -11.84 4.63
N PRO A 339 10.64 -10.77 4.88
CA PRO A 339 10.08 -9.49 5.32
C PRO A 339 9.19 -8.88 4.25
N LEU A 340 8.12 -8.20 4.67
CA LEU A 340 7.26 -7.44 3.77
C LEU A 340 8.06 -6.29 3.16
N GLY A 341 8.09 -6.22 1.82
CA GLY A 341 8.64 -5.07 1.07
C GLY A 341 7.64 -3.91 1.02
N GLU A 342 8.14 -2.72 0.64
CA GLU A 342 7.31 -1.51 0.53
C GLU A 342 6.60 -1.37 -0.83
N ASN A 343 6.84 -2.29 -1.77
CA ASN A 343 6.12 -2.34 -3.04
C ASN A 343 5.45 -3.71 -3.24
N LEU A 344 4.38 -3.71 -4.04
CA LEU A 344 3.70 -4.92 -4.47
C LEU A 344 3.51 -4.89 -5.98
N VAL A 345 3.96 -5.92 -6.66
CA VAL A 345 3.87 -6.05 -8.11
C VAL A 345 3.15 -7.35 -8.47
N MET A 346 2.11 -7.26 -9.29
CA MET A 346 1.48 -8.41 -9.92
C MET A 346 1.69 -8.34 -11.43
N SER A 347 2.04 -9.45 -12.03
CA SER A 347 2.12 -9.58 -13.49
C SER A 347 1.66 -10.96 -13.94
N VAL A 348 1.25 -11.06 -15.19
CA VAL A 348 0.89 -12.34 -15.81
C VAL A 348 1.73 -12.48 -17.07
N ASP A 349 2.40 -13.61 -17.22
CA ASP A 349 3.31 -13.84 -18.35
C ASP A 349 2.57 -13.75 -19.69
N GLY A 350 3.10 -12.94 -20.60
CA GLY A 350 2.51 -12.70 -21.91
C GLY A 350 1.25 -11.82 -21.92
N ALA A 351 0.80 -11.35 -20.75
CA ALA A 351 -0.34 -10.43 -20.69
C ALA A 351 0.05 -9.05 -21.21
N SER A 352 -0.87 -8.46 -21.97
CA SER A 352 -0.71 -7.15 -22.60
C SER A 352 -2.08 -6.56 -22.91
N GLY A 353 -2.10 -5.31 -23.32
CA GLY A 353 -3.32 -4.59 -23.65
C GLY A 353 -3.87 -3.76 -22.48
N SER A 354 -4.78 -2.88 -22.83
CA SER A 354 -5.42 -1.91 -21.94
C SER A 354 -6.67 -2.49 -21.27
N LEU A 355 -7.30 -1.69 -20.41
CA LEU A 355 -8.61 -1.99 -19.84
C LEU A 355 -9.67 -2.17 -20.92
N GLU A 356 -9.65 -1.33 -21.96
CA GLU A 356 -10.56 -1.39 -23.10
C GLU A 356 -10.39 -2.70 -23.90
N ASP A 357 -9.17 -3.22 -24.01
CA ASP A 357 -8.91 -4.49 -24.66
C ASP A 357 -9.46 -5.67 -23.84
N LEU A 358 -9.50 -5.56 -22.52
CA LEU A 358 -10.17 -6.54 -21.66
C LEU A 358 -11.70 -6.45 -21.78
N VAL A 359 -12.26 -5.24 -21.88
CA VAL A 359 -13.72 -5.06 -22.12
C VAL A 359 -14.15 -5.79 -23.39
N LYS A 360 -13.39 -5.73 -24.48
CA LYS A 360 -13.68 -6.44 -25.75
C LYS A 360 -13.70 -7.96 -25.62
N LYS A 361 -13.12 -8.53 -24.56
CA LYS A 361 -13.07 -9.99 -24.33
C LYS A 361 -14.26 -10.51 -23.52
N VAL A 362 -15.11 -9.63 -22.99
CA VAL A 362 -16.25 -10.00 -22.15
C VAL A 362 -17.53 -9.84 -22.95
N ASP A 363 -18.25 -10.93 -23.17
CA ASP A 363 -19.52 -10.92 -23.92
C ASP A 363 -20.69 -10.38 -23.07
N ASN A 364 -20.78 -10.80 -21.81
CA ASN A 364 -21.78 -10.30 -20.86
C ASN A 364 -21.22 -10.31 -19.44
N GLY A 365 -21.02 -9.14 -18.86
CA GLY A 365 -20.37 -9.02 -17.56
C GLY A 365 -20.43 -7.62 -16.98
N LEU A 366 -19.59 -7.37 -16.00
CA LEU A 366 -19.50 -6.09 -15.30
C LEU A 366 -18.10 -5.49 -15.39
N LEU A 367 -18.01 -4.18 -15.48
CA LEU A 367 -16.80 -3.40 -15.19
C LEU A 367 -17.00 -2.68 -13.86
N LEU A 368 -16.19 -3.01 -12.86
CA LEU A 368 -16.21 -2.39 -11.53
C LEU A 368 -15.00 -1.50 -11.34
N THR A 369 -15.18 -0.21 -11.50
CA THR A 369 -14.06 0.74 -11.39
C THR A 369 -13.68 1.07 -9.94
N THR A 370 -14.50 0.66 -8.98
CA THR A 370 -14.27 0.90 -7.56
C THR A 370 -14.90 -0.19 -6.71
N LEU A 371 -14.11 -0.75 -5.83
CA LEU A 371 -14.54 -1.55 -4.69
C LEU A 371 -14.51 -0.65 -3.45
N TRP A 372 -15.52 -0.75 -2.57
CA TRP A 372 -15.68 0.14 -1.44
C TRP A 372 -16.18 -0.60 -0.20
N TYR A 373 -15.84 -0.11 1.00
CA TYR A 373 -16.22 -0.72 2.27
C TYR A 373 -15.85 -2.21 2.35
N ILE A 374 -14.62 -2.52 1.96
CA ILE A 374 -14.11 -3.90 1.99
C ILE A 374 -13.94 -4.35 3.44
N ARG A 375 -14.59 -5.45 3.81
CA ARG A 375 -14.53 -6.02 5.16
C ARG A 375 -14.41 -7.54 5.08
N MET A 376 -13.63 -8.11 5.98
CA MET A 376 -13.49 -9.55 6.11
C MET A 376 -14.72 -10.14 6.83
N VAL A 377 -15.29 -11.17 6.23
CA VAL A 377 -16.43 -11.93 6.76
C VAL A 377 -15.93 -13.21 7.42
N ASP A 378 -15.00 -13.91 6.77
CA ASP A 378 -14.42 -15.15 7.26
C ASP A 378 -12.92 -15.21 6.97
N PRO A 379 -12.07 -15.28 8.01
CA PRO A 379 -10.61 -15.30 7.85
C PRO A 379 -10.10 -16.61 7.22
N ASN A 380 -10.79 -17.73 7.43
CA ASN A 380 -10.32 -19.03 6.95
C ASN A 380 -10.47 -19.21 5.44
N SER A 381 -11.44 -18.55 4.84
CA SER A 381 -11.62 -18.51 3.37
C SER A 381 -11.18 -17.18 2.77
N LEU A 382 -10.86 -16.20 3.61
CA LEU A 382 -10.72 -14.80 3.25
C LEU A 382 -11.92 -14.32 2.44
N LEU A 383 -13.12 -14.70 2.87
CA LEU A 383 -14.33 -14.14 2.29
C LEU A 383 -14.43 -12.66 2.68
N LEU A 384 -14.37 -11.81 1.67
CA LEU A 384 -14.56 -10.38 1.80
C LEU A 384 -15.97 -10.00 1.36
N THR A 385 -16.51 -8.96 1.97
CA THR A 385 -17.72 -8.26 1.50
C THR A 385 -17.39 -6.81 1.25
N GLY A 386 -18.09 -6.19 0.33
CA GLY A 386 -17.96 -4.77 0.06
C GLY A 386 -19.13 -4.24 -0.75
N LEU A 387 -19.05 -2.97 -1.10
CA LEU A 387 -20.02 -2.29 -1.95
C LEU A 387 -19.35 -1.91 -3.27
N THR A 388 -20.11 -1.92 -4.35
CA THR A 388 -19.71 -1.22 -5.57
C THR A 388 -20.17 0.23 -5.47
N ARG A 389 -19.39 1.15 -6.08
CA ARG A 389 -19.66 2.58 -6.00
C ARG A 389 -18.98 3.34 -7.15
N ASP A 390 -19.54 4.47 -7.54
CA ASP A 390 -18.93 5.46 -8.46
C ASP A 390 -18.42 4.87 -9.79
N GLY A 391 -19.06 3.81 -10.30
CA GLY A 391 -18.66 3.22 -11.57
C GLY A 391 -18.88 1.71 -11.63
N VAL A 392 -20.15 1.34 -11.74
CA VAL A 392 -20.58 -0.04 -12.03
C VAL A 392 -21.20 -0.02 -13.42
N TYR A 393 -20.58 -0.72 -14.36
CA TYR A 393 -21.00 -0.68 -15.76
C TYR A 393 -21.29 -2.08 -16.27
N HIS A 394 -22.39 -2.18 -17.07
CA HIS A 394 -22.71 -3.39 -17.78
C HIS A 394 -21.89 -3.46 -19.07
N VAL A 395 -21.21 -4.56 -19.28
CA VAL A 395 -20.48 -4.88 -20.50
C VAL A 395 -21.29 -5.92 -21.27
N LYS A 396 -21.55 -5.67 -22.56
CA LYS A 396 -22.25 -6.58 -23.44
C LYS A 396 -21.67 -6.53 -24.85
N GLY A 397 -21.35 -7.70 -25.42
CA GLY A 397 -20.77 -7.81 -26.75
C GLY A 397 -19.42 -7.10 -26.87
N GLY A 398 -18.63 -7.06 -25.81
CA GLY A 398 -17.33 -6.39 -25.80
C GLY A 398 -17.37 -4.85 -25.68
N GLU A 399 -18.52 -4.28 -25.29
CA GLU A 399 -18.71 -2.83 -25.15
C GLU A 399 -19.38 -2.49 -23.82
N VAL A 400 -19.06 -1.33 -23.25
CA VAL A 400 -19.79 -0.78 -22.10
C VAL A 400 -21.10 -0.18 -22.62
N VAL A 401 -22.22 -0.81 -22.25
CA VAL A 401 -23.56 -0.42 -22.73
C VAL A 401 -24.31 0.52 -21.79
N GLY A 402 -23.82 0.72 -20.58
CA GLY A 402 -24.41 1.66 -19.62
C GLY A 402 -23.99 1.36 -18.17
N ALA A 403 -24.43 2.20 -17.27
CA ALA A 403 -24.29 1.97 -15.83
C ALA A 403 -25.36 0.98 -15.34
N THR A 404 -25.07 0.27 -14.26
CA THR A 404 -26.03 -0.57 -13.57
C THR A 404 -26.21 -0.11 -12.11
N ASN A 405 -27.12 -0.77 -11.39
CA ASN A 405 -27.32 -0.55 -9.94
C ASN A 405 -26.04 -0.91 -9.16
N ASN A 406 -25.90 -0.33 -7.99
CA ASN A 406 -24.89 -0.77 -7.05
C ASN A 406 -25.24 -2.13 -6.45
N PHE A 407 -24.19 -2.92 -6.20
CA PHE A 407 -24.27 -4.23 -5.56
C PHE A 407 -23.51 -4.23 -4.23
N ARG A 408 -23.91 -5.12 -3.35
CA ARG A 408 -22.99 -5.72 -2.42
C ARG A 408 -22.25 -6.84 -3.16
N TRP A 409 -20.97 -6.97 -2.96
CA TRP A 409 -20.21 -8.10 -3.49
C TRP A 409 -19.66 -8.94 -2.32
N ASN A 410 -19.52 -10.24 -2.56
CA ASN A 410 -18.97 -11.18 -1.59
C ASN A 410 -18.07 -12.16 -2.34
N ASP A 411 -16.77 -11.96 -2.22
CA ASP A 411 -15.80 -12.85 -2.89
C ASP A 411 -14.50 -12.95 -2.09
N SER A 412 -13.66 -13.91 -2.44
CA SER A 412 -12.33 -14.10 -1.85
C SER A 412 -11.25 -13.83 -2.87
N PRO A 413 -10.27 -12.95 -2.60
CA PRO A 413 -9.14 -12.74 -3.51
C PRO A 413 -8.36 -14.02 -3.79
N VAL A 414 -8.23 -14.91 -2.80
CA VAL A 414 -7.53 -16.19 -2.99
C VAL A 414 -8.32 -17.12 -3.90
N SER A 415 -9.66 -17.18 -3.73
CA SER A 415 -10.52 -17.95 -4.63
C SER A 415 -10.55 -17.34 -6.05
N ALA A 416 -10.51 -16.00 -6.16
CA ALA A 416 -10.49 -15.29 -7.43
C ALA A 416 -9.28 -15.64 -8.30
N LEU A 417 -8.11 -15.92 -7.69
CA LEU A 417 -6.90 -16.30 -8.42
C LEU A 417 -7.11 -17.47 -9.40
N SER A 418 -7.90 -18.47 -9.03
CA SER A 418 -8.19 -19.64 -9.89
C SER A 418 -9.19 -19.34 -11.01
N ARG A 419 -9.89 -18.19 -10.95
CA ARG A 419 -10.94 -17.79 -11.88
C ARG A 419 -10.54 -16.61 -12.76
N ILE A 420 -9.27 -16.20 -12.74
CA ILE A 420 -8.76 -15.19 -13.65
C ILE A 420 -8.79 -15.75 -15.08
N ALA A 421 -9.59 -15.13 -15.96
CA ALA A 421 -9.70 -15.49 -17.36
C ALA A 421 -8.74 -14.71 -18.25
N HIS A 422 -8.58 -13.42 -17.99
CA HIS A 422 -7.72 -12.53 -18.77
C HIS A 422 -7.02 -11.52 -17.85
N ALA A 423 -5.84 -11.08 -18.28
CA ALA A 423 -5.08 -10.00 -17.64
C ALA A 423 -4.61 -8.99 -18.69
N GLY A 424 -4.56 -7.73 -18.31
CA GLY A 424 -3.96 -6.63 -19.06
C GLY A 424 -2.47 -6.46 -18.77
N ALA A 425 -1.87 -5.42 -19.31
CA ALA A 425 -0.53 -5.01 -18.96
C ALA A 425 -0.48 -4.60 -17.46
N THR A 426 0.64 -4.89 -16.81
CA THR A 426 0.91 -4.39 -15.45
C THR A 426 1.20 -2.89 -15.53
N GLU A 427 0.53 -2.10 -14.72
CA GLU A 427 0.68 -0.65 -14.65
C GLU A 427 0.80 -0.18 -13.21
N TRP A 428 1.50 0.92 -12.99
CA TRP A 428 1.52 1.59 -11.69
C TRP A 428 0.12 2.08 -11.36
N THR A 429 -0.36 1.79 -10.16
CA THR A 429 -1.76 2.00 -9.83
C THR A 429 -1.97 2.39 -8.38
N GLN A 430 -3.03 3.14 -8.16
CA GLN A 430 -3.49 3.56 -6.85
C GLN A 430 -4.68 2.69 -6.41
N PRO A 431 -4.57 1.98 -5.26
CA PRO A 431 -5.76 1.44 -4.61
C PRO A 431 -6.64 2.59 -4.12
N ARG A 432 -7.95 2.49 -4.26
CA ARG A 432 -8.85 3.56 -3.81
C ARG A 432 -9.24 3.43 -2.35
N GLU A 433 -9.64 2.24 -1.92
CA GLU A 433 -10.08 1.98 -0.53
C GLU A 433 -8.90 2.11 0.44
N TRP A 434 -7.72 1.66 -0.01
CA TRP A 434 -6.51 1.58 0.82
C TRP A 434 -5.46 2.63 0.42
N ALA A 435 -5.87 3.69 -0.26
CA ALA A 435 -4.97 4.79 -0.60
C ALA A 435 -4.32 5.39 0.65
N GLY A 436 -3.00 5.35 0.72
CA GLY A 436 -2.20 5.80 1.86
C GLY A 436 -1.81 4.70 2.86
N ASP A 437 -2.45 3.53 2.84
CA ASP A 437 -2.02 2.37 3.64
C ASP A 437 -0.97 1.52 2.90
N MET A 438 -1.15 1.37 1.58
CA MET A 438 -0.18 0.76 0.68
C MET A 438 -0.02 1.67 -0.54
N SER A 439 1.15 2.24 -0.70
CA SER A 439 1.61 2.94 -1.90
C SER A 439 2.59 2.03 -2.66
N ASN A 440 3.00 2.44 -3.85
CA ASN A 440 3.94 1.70 -4.69
C ASN A 440 3.41 0.33 -5.13
N MET A 441 2.24 0.32 -5.76
CA MET A 441 1.64 -0.88 -6.32
C MET A 441 1.65 -0.85 -7.85
N ALA A 442 1.99 -1.99 -8.46
CA ALA A 442 1.82 -2.19 -9.90
C ALA A 442 0.99 -3.46 -10.14
N MET A 443 -0.17 -3.30 -10.74
CA MET A 443 -1.13 -4.38 -10.95
C MET A 443 -1.64 -4.38 -12.39
N PRO A 444 -1.99 -5.53 -12.97
CA PRO A 444 -2.76 -5.59 -14.21
C PRO A 444 -4.25 -5.37 -13.91
N ALA A 445 -5.01 -4.88 -14.88
CA ALA A 445 -6.44 -5.10 -14.88
C ALA A 445 -6.73 -6.61 -15.10
N LEU A 446 -7.77 -7.13 -14.47
CA LEU A 446 -8.13 -8.56 -14.52
C LEU A 446 -9.58 -8.77 -14.96
N VAL A 447 -9.85 -9.83 -15.71
CA VAL A 447 -11.18 -10.41 -15.86
C VAL A 447 -11.28 -11.62 -14.96
N ILE A 448 -12.21 -11.58 -14.01
CA ILE A 448 -12.45 -12.66 -13.04
C ILE A 448 -13.83 -13.23 -13.33
N ASN A 449 -13.88 -14.53 -13.66
CA ASN A 449 -15.14 -15.22 -13.91
C ASN A 449 -15.93 -15.41 -12.61
N ASP A 450 -17.25 -15.43 -12.72
CA ASP A 450 -18.16 -15.76 -11.61
C ASP A 450 -17.94 -14.92 -10.33
N PHE A 451 -17.61 -13.64 -10.45
CA PHE A 451 -17.53 -12.75 -9.30
C PHE A 451 -18.91 -12.52 -8.70
N ASN A 452 -19.04 -12.66 -7.38
CA ASN A 452 -20.35 -12.75 -6.73
C ASN A 452 -20.91 -11.38 -6.32
N MET A 453 -22.01 -10.99 -6.95
CA MET A 453 -22.84 -9.81 -6.63
C MET A 453 -24.09 -10.23 -5.88
N SER A 454 -24.37 -9.60 -4.72
CA SER A 454 -25.52 -9.91 -3.87
C SER A 454 -26.31 -8.66 -3.48
#